data_d29ea29b0062e2151b9dbab6bc7c8843
#
_entry.id   d29ea29b0062e2151b9dbab6bc7c8843
#
_cell.length_a   1.000
_cell.length_b   1.000
_cell.length_c   1.000
_cell.angle_alpha   90.00
_cell.angle_beta   90.00
_cell.angle_gamma   90.00
#
_symmetry.space_group_name_H-M   'P 1'
#
loop_
_entity.id
_entity.type
_entity.pdbx_description
1 polymer ?
#
loop_
_entity_poly.entity_id
_entity_poly.type
_entity_poly.pdbx_seq_one_letter_code
_entity_poly.pdbx_strand_id
1 'polypeptide(L)' 'MCLTIPGKVVGIAGDLAAVDYGEDGVRRDINISLVKPRLGDYVLVQSGFAVKLLTESEAAETLDIWKVIRELDAEQT' A
#
# COMPACT_ATOMS: atom_id res chain seq x y z
N MET A 1 -11.58 -13.37 -0.14
CA MET A 1 -10.59 -12.80 -1.07
C MET A 1 -10.25 -11.40 -0.64
N CYS A 2 -9.00 -11.11 -0.48
CA CYS A 2 -8.57 -9.81 0.01
C CYS A 2 -8.06 -8.96 -1.14
N LEU A 3 -8.73 -7.83 -1.36
CA LEU A 3 -8.21 -6.80 -2.22
C LEU A 3 -7.30 -5.94 -1.37
N THR A 4 -6.03 -5.96 -1.68
CA THR A 4 -5.02 -5.24 -0.92
C THR A 4 -4.62 -3.99 -1.67
N ILE A 5 -4.78 -2.84 -1.03
CA ILE A 5 -4.37 -1.56 -1.60
C ILE A 5 -2.87 -1.38 -1.36
N PRO A 6 -2.08 -1.03 -2.39
CA PRO A 6 -0.68 -0.74 -2.17
C PRO A 6 -0.50 0.50 -1.32
N GLY A 7 0.42 0.43 -0.38
CA GLY A 7 0.77 1.57 0.45
C GLY A 7 2.20 2.01 0.21
N LYS A 8 2.45 3.30 0.32
CA LYS A 8 3.79 3.87 0.15
C LYS A 8 4.48 3.95 1.50
N VAL A 9 5.69 3.43 1.57
CA VAL A 9 6.50 3.48 2.79
C VAL A 9 7.01 4.91 2.98
N VAL A 10 6.56 5.56 4.05
CA VAL A 10 6.92 6.96 4.36
C VAL A 10 7.79 7.09 5.59
N GLY A 11 8.00 6.02 6.35
CA GLY A 11 8.88 6.02 7.51
C GLY A 11 9.31 4.61 7.84
N ILE A 12 10.53 4.44 8.30
CA ILE A 12 11.09 3.14 8.68
C ILE A 12 11.81 3.29 10.01
N ALA A 13 11.52 2.36 10.93
CA ALA A 13 12.21 2.26 12.21
C ALA A 13 12.46 0.78 12.50
N GLY A 14 13.68 0.29 12.23
CA GLY A 14 14.01 -1.12 12.38
C GLY A 14 13.19 -1.99 11.44
N ASP A 15 12.44 -2.94 11.99
CA ASP A 15 11.59 -3.85 11.23
C ASP A 15 10.16 -3.33 11.06
N LEU A 16 9.89 -2.11 11.52
CA LEU A 16 8.57 -1.50 11.44
C LEU A 16 8.60 -0.29 10.52
N ALA A 17 7.49 -0.07 9.84
CA ALA A 17 7.37 1.05 8.91
C ALA A 17 6.02 1.73 9.04
N ALA A 18 5.98 3.00 8.64
CA ALA A 18 4.74 3.72 8.43
C ALA A 18 4.41 3.67 6.95
N VAL A 19 3.19 3.29 6.64
CA VAL A 19 2.72 3.11 5.27
C VAL A 19 1.55 4.04 5.01
N ASP A 20 1.65 4.85 3.97
CA ASP A 20 0.64 5.83 3.58
C ASP A 20 -0.25 5.23 2.49
N TYR A 21 -1.53 5.12 2.78
CA TYR A 21 -2.54 4.63 1.85
C TYR A 21 -3.32 5.75 1.15
N GLY A 22 -2.86 6.99 1.29
CA GLY A 22 -3.54 8.12 0.70
C GLY A 22 -4.81 8.48 1.49
N GLU A 23 -5.96 8.32 0.89
CA GLU A 23 -7.23 8.68 1.52
C GLU A 23 -7.53 7.88 2.78
N ASP A 24 -7.04 6.65 2.85
CA ASP A 24 -7.23 5.79 4.01
C ASP A 24 -6.25 6.09 5.15
N GLY A 25 -5.39 7.08 4.96
CA GLY A 25 -4.48 7.55 5.98
C GLY A 25 -3.19 6.77 6.07
N VAL A 26 -2.46 7.00 7.16
CA VAL A 26 -1.16 6.36 7.40
C VAL A 26 -1.31 5.31 8.48
N ARG A 27 -0.85 4.10 8.19
CA ARG A 27 -0.77 3.04 9.19
C ARG A 27 0.65 2.89 9.66
N ARG A 28 0.82 2.80 10.98
CA ARG A 28 2.12 2.65 11.61
C ARG A 28 2.31 1.22 12.07
N ASP A 29 3.54 0.89 12.44
CA ASP A 29 3.89 -0.41 13.00
C ASP A 29 3.63 -1.57 12.04
N ILE A 30 3.80 -1.32 10.75
CA ILE A 30 3.74 -2.37 9.75
C ILE A 30 5.07 -3.12 9.74
N ASN A 31 5.03 -4.43 9.94
CA ASN A 31 6.24 -5.25 9.95
C ASN A 31 6.75 -5.43 8.51
N ILE A 32 7.98 -5.00 8.27
CA ILE A 32 8.61 -5.05 6.96
C ILE A 32 9.78 -6.03 6.88
N SER A 33 9.90 -6.91 7.86
CA SER A 33 11.02 -7.85 7.91
C SER A 33 11.01 -8.85 6.75
N LEU A 34 9.85 -9.11 6.16
CA LEU A 34 9.72 -10.07 5.06
C LEU A 34 10.18 -9.51 3.71
N VAL A 35 10.04 -8.21 3.49
CA VAL A 35 10.31 -7.61 2.18
C VAL A 35 11.38 -6.52 2.20
N LYS A 36 11.67 -5.96 3.37
CA LYS A 36 12.70 -4.94 3.58
C LYS A 36 12.68 -3.80 2.56
N PRO A 37 11.55 -3.08 2.45
CA PRO A 37 11.44 -1.99 1.50
C PRO A 37 12.28 -0.79 1.94
N ARG A 38 12.42 0.16 1.03
CA ARG A 38 13.05 1.45 1.32
C ARG A 38 11.98 2.53 1.37
N LEU A 39 12.36 3.71 1.88
CA LEU A 39 11.46 4.86 1.84
C LEU A 39 11.04 5.16 0.41
N GLY A 40 9.76 5.37 0.23
CA GLY A 40 9.20 5.64 -1.09
C GLY A 40 8.75 4.40 -1.87
N ASP A 41 9.09 3.21 -1.39
CA ASP A 41 8.66 1.97 -2.03
C ASP A 41 7.20 1.68 -1.72
N TYR A 42 6.54 0.97 -2.62
CA TYR A 42 5.18 0.52 -2.42
C TYR A 42 5.16 -0.93 -1.97
N VAL A 43 4.32 -1.23 -1.01
CA VAL A 43 4.19 -2.58 -0.47
C VAL A 43 2.72 -2.97 -0.35
N LEU A 44 2.47 -4.27 -0.42
CA LEU A 44 1.18 -4.84 -0.07
C LEU A 44 1.24 -5.35 1.36
N VAL A 45 0.22 -5.02 2.15
CA VAL A 45 0.18 -5.34 3.58
C VAL A 45 -1.01 -6.25 3.87
N GLN A 46 -0.75 -7.32 4.61
CA GLN A 46 -1.80 -8.21 5.13
C GLN A 46 -1.53 -8.48 6.60
N SER A 47 -2.56 -8.32 7.43
CA SER A 47 -2.49 -8.62 8.87
C SER A 47 -1.32 -7.93 9.58
N GLY A 48 -1.00 -6.71 9.17
CA GLY A 48 0.08 -5.93 9.77
C GLY A 48 1.47 -6.26 9.24
N PHE A 49 1.59 -7.14 8.25
CA PHE A 49 2.86 -7.50 7.62
C PHE A 49 2.91 -7.07 6.17
N ALA A 50 4.00 -6.44 5.77
CA ALA A 50 4.25 -6.17 4.36
C ALA A 50 4.66 -7.51 3.73
N VAL A 51 3.86 -7.99 2.79
CA VAL A 51 4.04 -9.33 2.22
C VAL A 51 4.59 -9.31 0.79
N LYS A 52 4.54 -8.16 0.14
CA LYS A 52 5.04 -8.05 -1.22
C LYS A 52 5.56 -6.64 -1.48
N LEU A 53 6.72 -6.55 -2.11
CA LEU A 53 7.29 -5.29 -2.57
C LEU A 53 6.87 -5.08 -4.02
N LEU A 54 6.31 -3.92 -4.32
CA LEU A 54 5.86 -3.59 -5.66
C LEU A 54 6.84 -2.65 -6.35
N THR A 55 7.02 -2.83 -7.66
CA THR A 55 7.72 -1.84 -8.48
C THR A 55 6.82 -0.63 -8.68
N GLU A 56 7.40 0.49 -9.09
CA GLU A 56 6.62 1.69 -9.39
C GLU A 56 5.54 1.41 -10.45
N SER A 57 5.87 0.64 -11.47
CA SER A 57 4.91 0.27 -12.52
C SER A 57 3.75 -0.55 -11.97
N GLU A 58 4.05 -1.55 -11.16
CA GLU A 58 3.02 -2.40 -10.56
C GLU A 58 2.11 -1.60 -9.63
N ALA A 59 2.69 -0.72 -8.83
CA ALA A 59 1.93 0.12 -7.92
C ALA A 59 1.04 1.09 -8.69
N ALA A 60 1.55 1.70 -9.74
CA ALA A 60 0.78 2.63 -10.57
C ALA A 60 -0.41 1.93 -11.22
N GLU A 61 -0.21 0.74 -11.77
CA GLU A 61 -1.28 -0.03 -12.38
C GLU A 61 -2.37 -0.38 -11.37
N THR A 62 -1.98 -0.83 -10.19
CA THR A 62 -2.94 -1.19 -9.14
C THR A 62 -3.72 0.04 -8.65
N LEU A 63 -3.04 1.16 -8.46
CA LEU A 63 -3.69 2.40 -8.03
C LEU A 63 -4.64 2.93 -9.09
N ASP A 64 -4.29 2.80 -10.37
CA ASP A 64 -5.16 3.21 -11.46
C ASP A 64 -6.46 2.39 -11.47
N ILE A 65 -6.36 1.08 -11.24
CA ILE A 65 -7.53 0.21 -11.15
C ILE A 65 -8.44 0.64 -10.00
N TRP A 66 -7.87 0.92 -8.83
CA TRP A 66 -8.64 1.40 -7.68
C TRP A 66 -9.32 2.73 -7.95
N LYS A 67 -8.64 3.61 -8.64
CA LYS A 67 -9.20 4.91 -9.01
C LYS A 67 -10.40 4.75 -9.94
N VAL A 68 -10.30 3.87 -10.91
CA VAL A 68 -11.41 3.58 -11.84
C VAL A 68 -12.60 3.01 -11.09
N ILE A 69 -12.37 2.09 -10.16
CA ILE A 69 -13.44 1.50 -9.35
C ILE A 69 -14.17 2.57 -8.54
N ARG A 70 -13.43 3.49 -7.92
CA ARG A 70 -14.04 4.59 -7.16
C ARG A 70 -14.88 5.50 -8.03
N GLU A 71 -14.41 5.84 -9.21
CA GLU A 71 -15.14 6.69 -10.14
C GLU A 71 -16.44 6.04 -10.61
N LEU A 72 -16.40 4.73 -10.86
CA LEU A 72 -17.59 3.99 -11.24
C LEU A 72 -18.61 3.95 -10.11
N ASP A 73 -18.17 3.74 -8.88
CA ASP A 73 -19.07 3.76 -7.72
C ASP A 73 -19.71 5.14 -7.54
N ALA A 74 -18.94 6.21 -7.70
CA ALA A 74 -19.45 7.56 -7.59
C ALA A 74 -20.52 7.87 -8.64
N GLU A 75 -20.32 7.36 -9.84
CA GLU A 75 -21.28 7.57 -10.93
C GLU A 75 -22.59 6.78 -10.73
N GLN A 76 -22.53 5.67 -10.03
CA GLN A 76 -23.68 4.82 -9.79
C GLN A 76 -24.55 5.26 -8.64
N THR A 77 -24.05 6.15 -7.82
CA THR A 77 -24.83 6.72 -6.73
C THR A 77 -25.48 8.03 -7.14
#